data_2b3ed779aed95e60e07d38ebb010da94
#
_entry.id   2b3ed779aed95e60e07d38ebb010da94
#
_cell.length_a   1.000
_cell.length_b   1.000
_cell.length_c   1.000
_cell.angle_alpha   90.00
_cell.angle_beta   90.00
_cell.angle_gamma   90.00
#
_symmetry.space_group_name_H-M   'P 1'
#
loop_
_entity.id
_entity.type
_entity.pdbx_description
1 polymer ?
#
loop_
_entity_poly.entity_id
_entity_poly.type
_entity_poly.pdbx_seq_one_letter_code
_entity_poly.pdbx_strand_id
1 'polypeptide(L)'
;MSVARHLVLFTTNYPFTYTGGETMFVHPEMPHLASEFAREGVTVVPLHNTGSQLPLPPGVRVDQGLAMSWKHRKLWHYLHAILWPGFFPELWRGWQQGGWVGAARVWRWAAVARCAWLWLRAFTPASEQPLLFYTYWRGGQTVAAVRHAAEHADYAVVSRVHRYELYDDAFVRPFQPWTSVYQQLRRVIPIAQHGLDYLRQQGVPEAHLRLSRLGVSAQPVRASASSDGVARLVSCSSISHVKRLTFTAQVIQAFALECPDLRIHWTHFGDGPERPKLETALRTAPANLRVDLRGQVDNAEVIRHYANHPVDLFVLLSSSEGLPVSVQEALSMGIPVLATDVGGLPEAVDVNGENGGLLALKNGIDIAARHLRTLLVDTPAERQVQRREAAWNRWAERFNATKNHRALAQALHHELD
;
A
#
# COMPACT_ATOMS: atom_id res chain seq x y z
N MET A 1 -25.48 3.51 -24.17
CA MET A 1 -25.69 2.35 -23.28
C MET A 1 -24.34 1.85 -22.88
N SER A 2 -24.06 1.67 -21.57
CA SER A 2 -22.79 1.13 -21.12
C SER A 2 -22.59 -0.27 -21.67
N VAL A 3 -21.38 -0.56 -22.15
CA VAL A 3 -21.05 -1.90 -22.62
C VAL A 3 -20.73 -2.74 -21.40
N ALA A 4 -21.62 -3.66 -21.04
CA ALA A 4 -21.41 -4.60 -19.94
C ALA A 4 -20.13 -5.41 -20.16
N ARG A 5 -19.20 -5.38 -19.21
CA ARG A 5 -17.90 -6.05 -19.29
C ARG A 5 -17.69 -7.03 -18.16
N HIS A 6 -17.18 -8.21 -18.50
CA HIS A 6 -16.72 -9.15 -17.46
C HIS A 6 -15.40 -8.70 -16.86
N LEU A 7 -15.33 -8.61 -15.53
CA LEU A 7 -14.12 -8.16 -14.82
C LEU A 7 -13.13 -9.32 -14.63
N VAL A 8 -11.92 -9.17 -15.14
CA VAL A 8 -10.80 -10.09 -14.92
C VAL A 8 -9.77 -9.38 -14.03
N LEU A 9 -9.70 -9.76 -12.76
CA LEU A 9 -8.80 -9.17 -11.77
C LEU A 9 -7.51 -9.98 -11.66
N PHE A 10 -6.40 -9.40 -12.11
CA PHE A 10 -5.07 -9.98 -11.90
C PHE A 10 -4.50 -9.58 -10.54
N THR A 11 -4.06 -10.60 -9.80
CA THR A 11 -3.45 -10.45 -8.47
C THR A 11 -2.10 -11.18 -8.41
N THR A 12 -1.33 -10.94 -7.34
CA THR A 12 -0.09 -11.70 -7.11
C THR A 12 -0.40 -13.06 -6.47
N ASN A 13 -1.13 -13.09 -5.37
CA ASN A 13 -1.47 -14.31 -4.64
C ASN A 13 -2.94 -14.37 -4.18
N TYR A 14 -3.63 -13.21 -4.06
CA TYR A 14 -5.04 -13.21 -3.66
C TYR A 14 -5.87 -14.07 -4.64
N PRO A 15 -6.80 -14.94 -4.19
CA PRO A 15 -7.36 -15.02 -2.85
C PRO A 15 -6.69 -16.05 -1.92
N PHE A 16 -5.46 -16.44 -2.16
CA PHE A 16 -4.74 -17.39 -1.30
C PHE A 16 -4.01 -16.65 -0.17
N THR A 17 -4.03 -17.25 1.04
CA THR A 17 -3.36 -16.68 2.20
C THR A 17 -1.85 -16.87 2.10
N TYR A 18 -1.14 -15.79 1.86
CA TYR A 18 0.32 -15.72 1.90
C TYR A 18 0.73 -14.58 2.82
N THR A 19 1.93 -14.65 3.39
CA THR A 19 2.48 -13.65 4.35
C THR A 19 2.69 -12.24 3.77
N GLY A 20 2.27 -11.98 2.54
CA GLY A 20 2.31 -10.66 1.90
C GLY A 20 1.03 -9.85 2.13
N GLY A 21 1.16 -8.53 2.19
CA GLY A 21 0.06 -7.61 2.50
C GLY A 21 -1.07 -7.50 1.47
N GLU A 22 -1.04 -8.22 0.34
CA GLU A 22 -2.02 -8.09 -0.75
C GLU A 22 -3.45 -8.39 -0.30
N THR A 23 -3.62 -9.42 0.55
CA THR A 23 -4.92 -9.80 1.11
C THR A 23 -5.60 -8.65 1.85
N MET A 24 -4.83 -7.88 2.62
CA MET A 24 -5.36 -6.74 3.38
C MET A 24 -5.89 -5.62 2.49
N PHE A 25 -5.43 -5.55 1.24
CA PHE A 25 -5.85 -4.52 0.29
C PHE A 25 -6.98 -5.00 -0.63
N VAL A 26 -6.85 -6.21 -1.19
CA VAL A 26 -7.79 -6.74 -2.19
C VAL A 26 -9.05 -7.29 -1.54
N HIS A 27 -8.92 -7.95 -0.39
CA HIS A 27 -10.08 -8.60 0.25
C HIS A 27 -11.20 -7.62 0.65
N PRO A 28 -10.92 -6.43 1.21
CA PRO A 28 -11.96 -5.43 1.47
C PRO A 28 -12.59 -4.81 0.22
N GLU A 29 -11.90 -4.82 -0.92
CA GLU A 29 -12.41 -4.28 -2.19
C GLU A 29 -13.33 -5.27 -2.89
N MET A 30 -13.10 -6.58 -2.71
CA MET A 30 -13.78 -7.65 -3.43
C MET A 30 -15.31 -7.65 -3.29
N PRO A 31 -15.93 -7.44 -2.12
CA PRO A 31 -17.40 -7.38 -2.01
C PRO A 31 -18.03 -6.27 -2.87
N HIS A 32 -17.34 -5.14 -3.01
CA HIS A 32 -17.81 -4.01 -3.81
C HIS A 32 -17.70 -4.32 -5.30
N LEU A 33 -16.60 -4.93 -5.74
CA LEU A 33 -16.44 -5.40 -7.12
C LEU A 33 -17.48 -6.48 -7.45
N ALA A 34 -17.67 -7.47 -6.57
CA ALA A 34 -18.66 -8.52 -6.77
C ALA A 34 -20.10 -7.99 -6.86
N SER A 35 -20.42 -6.96 -6.07
CA SER A 35 -21.74 -6.33 -6.11
C SER A 35 -21.96 -5.54 -7.39
N GLU A 36 -20.98 -4.76 -7.82
CA GLU A 36 -21.09 -3.90 -8.99
C GLU A 36 -21.11 -4.71 -10.30
N PHE A 37 -20.29 -5.75 -10.38
CA PHE A 37 -20.21 -6.66 -11.53
C PHE A 37 -21.05 -7.95 -11.36
N ALA A 38 -22.15 -7.88 -10.59
CA ALA A 38 -22.95 -9.07 -10.25
C ALA A 38 -23.58 -9.75 -11.47
N ARG A 39 -23.90 -9.01 -12.54
CA ARG A 39 -24.48 -9.52 -13.78
C ARG A 39 -23.42 -10.03 -14.76
N GLU A 40 -22.31 -9.32 -14.86
CA GLU A 40 -21.24 -9.55 -15.81
C GLU A 40 -20.24 -10.60 -15.29
N GLY A 41 -20.09 -10.67 -13.97
CA GLY A 41 -19.21 -11.61 -13.27
C GLY A 41 -17.80 -11.07 -13.06
N VAL A 42 -17.12 -11.66 -12.05
CA VAL A 42 -15.74 -11.36 -11.69
C VAL A 42 -14.91 -12.64 -11.71
N THR A 43 -13.79 -12.62 -12.41
CA THR A 43 -12.80 -13.70 -12.36
C THR A 43 -11.50 -13.18 -11.76
N VAL A 44 -11.06 -13.76 -10.64
CA VAL A 44 -9.76 -13.49 -10.02
C VAL A 44 -8.70 -14.42 -10.57
N VAL A 45 -7.58 -13.85 -11.03
CA VAL A 45 -6.50 -14.59 -11.70
C VAL A 45 -5.19 -14.34 -10.97
N PRO A 46 -4.82 -15.18 -9.99
CA PRO A 46 -3.58 -15.05 -9.26
C PRO A 46 -2.37 -15.51 -10.06
N LEU A 47 -1.20 -14.88 -9.84
CA LEU A 47 0.09 -15.36 -10.35
C LEU A 47 0.63 -16.54 -9.51
N HIS A 48 0.30 -16.57 -8.22
CA HIS A 48 0.66 -17.62 -7.28
C HIS A 48 -0.60 -18.12 -6.55
N ASN A 49 -0.60 -19.38 -6.14
CA ASN A 49 -1.68 -20.01 -5.39
C ASN A 49 -1.14 -20.66 -4.09
N THR A 50 -0.32 -19.92 -3.37
CA THR A 50 0.31 -20.41 -2.13
C THR A 50 -0.57 -20.13 -0.91
N GLY A 51 -0.83 -21.13 -0.10
CA GLY A 51 -1.68 -21.05 1.09
C GLY A 51 -3.11 -21.55 0.86
N SER A 52 -3.98 -21.33 1.84
CA SER A 52 -5.40 -21.68 1.75
C SER A 52 -6.19 -20.57 1.03
N GLN A 53 -7.19 -20.95 0.27
CA GLN A 53 -8.08 -20.01 -0.39
C GLN A 53 -9.05 -19.39 0.62
N LEU A 54 -9.12 -18.08 0.61
CA LEU A 54 -10.11 -17.32 1.38
C LEU A 54 -11.51 -17.46 0.79
N PRO A 55 -12.56 -17.35 1.62
CA PRO A 55 -13.93 -17.27 1.13
C PRO A 55 -14.10 -16.03 0.26
N LEU A 56 -14.80 -16.19 -0.86
CA LEU A 56 -15.10 -15.11 -1.80
C LEU A 56 -16.60 -14.82 -1.83
N PRO A 57 -17.00 -13.61 -2.18
CA PRO A 57 -18.40 -13.26 -2.40
C PRO A 57 -19.04 -14.15 -3.49
N PRO A 58 -20.35 -14.38 -3.44
CA PRO A 58 -21.08 -15.07 -4.51
C PRO A 58 -20.84 -14.44 -5.89
N GLY A 59 -20.74 -15.26 -6.92
CA GLY A 59 -20.51 -14.82 -8.29
C GLY A 59 -19.04 -14.57 -8.66
N VAL A 60 -18.12 -14.55 -7.70
CA VAL A 60 -16.68 -14.44 -7.96
C VAL A 60 -16.08 -15.81 -8.24
N ARG A 61 -15.38 -15.94 -9.37
CA ARG A 61 -14.66 -17.16 -9.75
C ARG A 61 -13.16 -16.97 -9.59
N VAL A 62 -12.43 -18.07 -9.41
CA VAL A 62 -10.96 -18.07 -9.38
C VAL A 62 -10.46 -18.94 -10.52
N ASP A 63 -9.67 -18.35 -11.40
CA ASP A 63 -8.95 -19.10 -12.44
C ASP A 63 -7.49 -19.25 -12.03
N GLN A 64 -7.10 -20.47 -11.71
CA GLN A 64 -5.74 -20.80 -11.29
C GLN A 64 -4.81 -21.18 -12.46
N GLY A 65 -5.28 -21.13 -13.70
CA GLY A 65 -4.52 -21.55 -14.89
C GLY A 65 -3.19 -20.79 -15.01
N LEU A 66 -3.20 -19.49 -14.76
CA LEU A 66 -1.99 -18.67 -14.75
C LEU A 66 -1.00 -19.12 -13.64
N ALA A 67 -1.49 -19.30 -12.43
CA ALA A 67 -0.67 -19.74 -11.28
C ALA A 67 -0.08 -21.13 -11.50
N MET A 68 -0.86 -22.07 -12.04
CA MET A 68 -0.41 -23.42 -12.37
C MET A 68 0.65 -23.40 -13.48
N SER A 69 0.43 -22.62 -14.55
CA SER A 69 1.43 -22.44 -15.61
C SER A 69 2.73 -21.85 -15.07
N TRP A 70 2.63 -20.79 -14.24
CA TRP A 70 3.78 -20.17 -13.61
C TRP A 70 4.53 -21.13 -12.68
N LYS A 71 3.82 -21.88 -11.84
CA LYS A 71 4.39 -22.84 -10.89
C LYS A 71 5.14 -23.98 -11.61
N HIS A 72 4.54 -24.60 -12.64
CA HIS A 72 5.09 -25.80 -13.26
C HIS A 72 6.02 -25.52 -14.45
N ARG A 73 5.90 -24.34 -15.09
CA ARG A 73 6.66 -24.00 -16.29
C ARG A 73 7.50 -22.72 -16.10
N LYS A 74 7.81 -22.34 -14.86
CA LYS A 74 8.52 -21.09 -14.55
C LYS A 74 9.82 -20.95 -15.33
N LEU A 75 10.68 -21.98 -15.30
CA LEU A 75 11.95 -21.97 -16.04
C LEU A 75 11.73 -21.80 -17.55
N TRP A 76 10.73 -22.48 -18.11
CA TRP A 76 10.37 -22.35 -19.51
C TRP A 76 9.96 -20.92 -19.86
N HIS A 77 9.16 -20.25 -19.00
CA HIS A 77 8.78 -18.86 -19.22
C HIS A 77 10.00 -17.93 -19.15
N TYR A 78 10.94 -18.18 -18.25
CA TYR A 78 12.19 -17.43 -18.19
C TYR A 78 13.06 -17.64 -19.45
N LEU A 79 13.24 -18.85 -19.93
CA LEU A 79 14.01 -19.14 -21.15
C LEU A 79 13.40 -18.46 -22.37
N HIS A 80 12.07 -18.44 -22.46
CA HIS A 80 11.38 -17.84 -23.60
C HIS A 80 11.01 -16.36 -23.41
N ALA A 81 11.42 -15.74 -22.30
CA ALA A 81 11.21 -14.30 -22.04
C ALA A 81 11.84 -13.41 -23.13
N ILE A 82 12.95 -13.87 -23.73
CA ILE A 82 13.64 -13.19 -24.83
C ILE A 82 12.77 -13.00 -26.08
N LEU A 83 11.73 -13.83 -26.23
CA LEU A 83 10.78 -13.73 -27.34
C LEU A 83 9.66 -12.70 -27.09
N TRP A 84 9.67 -12.05 -25.89
CA TRP A 84 8.70 -10.99 -25.60
C TRP A 84 9.03 -9.74 -26.42
N PRO A 85 8.04 -9.14 -27.11
CA PRO A 85 8.28 -7.95 -27.91
C PRO A 85 8.85 -6.80 -27.08
N GLY A 86 9.89 -6.17 -27.60
CA GLY A 86 10.60 -5.09 -26.91
C GLY A 86 11.52 -5.55 -25.77
N PHE A 87 11.78 -6.87 -25.63
CA PHE A 87 12.63 -7.42 -24.58
C PHE A 87 14.06 -6.82 -24.61
N PHE A 88 14.73 -6.84 -25.75
CA PHE A 88 16.13 -6.40 -25.84
C PHE A 88 16.32 -4.89 -25.62
N PRO A 89 15.52 -4.00 -26.22
CA PRO A 89 15.58 -2.57 -25.90
C PRO A 89 15.32 -2.29 -24.43
N GLU A 90 14.36 -2.98 -23.83
CA GLU A 90 14.01 -2.81 -22.42
C GLU A 90 15.10 -3.38 -21.49
N LEU A 91 15.71 -4.51 -21.87
CA LEU A 91 16.82 -5.10 -21.14
C LEU A 91 18.02 -4.16 -21.12
N TRP A 92 18.32 -3.52 -22.26
CA TRP A 92 19.39 -2.52 -22.37
C TRP A 92 19.10 -1.30 -21.49
N ARG A 93 17.88 -0.77 -21.54
CA ARG A 93 17.43 0.33 -20.67
C ARG A 93 17.55 -0.05 -19.19
N GLY A 94 17.12 -1.25 -18.82
CA GLY A 94 17.22 -1.78 -17.46
C GLY A 94 18.67 -1.90 -16.98
N TRP A 95 19.56 -2.35 -17.88
CA TRP A 95 20.99 -2.43 -17.60
C TRP A 95 21.61 -1.04 -17.40
N GLN A 96 21.35 -0.09 -18.28
CA GLN A 96 21.89 1.27 -18.21
C GLN A 96 21.45 2.00 -16.94
N GLN A 97 20.18 1.92 -16.56
CA GLN A 97 19.61 2.66 -15.45
C GLN A 97 19.72 1.90 -14.12
N GLY A 98 19.50 0.59 -14.12
CA GLY A 98 19.42 -0.26 -12.94
C GLY A 98 20.52 -1.32 -12.80
N GLY A 99 21.46 -1.40 -13.75
CA GLY A 99 22.48 -2.43 -13.76
C GLY A 99 21.89 -3.85 -13.75
N TRP A 100 22.56 -4.80 -13.11
CA TRP A 100 22.11 -6.20 -13.00
C TRP A 100 20.71 -6.31 -12.39
N VAL A 101 20.37 -5.47 -11.41
CA VAL A 101 19.06 -5.50 -10.76
C VAL A 101 17.97 -5.06 -11.74
N GLY A 102 18.22 -4.02 -12.53
CA GLY A 102 17.32 -3.56 -13.59
C GLY A 102 17.13 -4.63 -14.68
N ALA A 103 18.21 -5.21 -15.17
CA ALA A 103 18.17 -6.28 -16.17
C ALA A 103 17.39 -7.52 -15.65
N ALA A 104 17.65 -7.97 -14.43
CA ALA A 104 16.94 -9.10 -13.82
C ALA A 104 15.43 -8.81 -13.64
N ARG A 105 15.08 -7.56 -13.35
CA ARG A 105 13.67 -7.13 -13.26
C ARG A 105 12.96 -7.18 -14.60
N VAL A 106 13.63 -6.69 -15.66
CA VAL A 106 13.11 -6.81 -17.04
C VAL A 106 12.87 -8.27 -17.40
N TRP A 107 13.84 -9.12 -17.13
CA TRP A 107 13.72 -10.56 -17.43
C TRP A 107 12.53 -11.20 -16.72
N ARG A 108 12.39 -10.92 -15.42
CA ARG A 108 11.24 -11.41 -14.63
C ARG A 108 9.90 -10.92 -15.20
N TRP A 109 9.82 -9.62 -15.53
CA TRP A 109 8.58 -9.05 -16.07
C TRP A 109 8.23 -9.65 -17.42
N ALA A 110 9.19 -9.84 -18.33
CA ALA A 110 9.00 -10.49 -19.60
C ALA A 110 8.51 -11.96 -19.44
N ALA A 111 9.10 -12.70 -18.49
CA ALA A 111 8.69 -14.06 -18.20
C ALA A 111 7.23 -14.13 -17.70
N VAL A 112 6.85 -13.23 -16.78
CA VAL A 112 5.46 -13.10 -16.27
C VAL A 112 4.53 -12.65 -17.40
N ALA A 113 4.92 -11.66 -18.19
CA ALA A 113 4.12 -11.17 -19.32
C ALA A 113 3.85 -12.29 -20.35
N ARG A 114 4.87 -13.07 -20.68
CA ARG A 114 4.70 -14.22 -21.55
C ARG A 114 3.76 -15.28 -20.97
N CYS A 115 3.90 -15.60 -19.69
CA CYS A 115 3.00 -16.53 -19.02
C CYS A 115 1.56 -16.04 -19.06
N ALA A 116 1.33 -14.78 -18.69
CA ALA A 116 0.00 -14.16 -18.70
C ALA A 116 -0.59 -14.06 -20.10
N TRP A 117 0.22 -13.73 -21.12
CA TRP A 117 -0.24 -13.65 -22.49
C TRP A 117 -0.67 -15.00 -23.06
N LEU A 118 0.05 -16.09 -22.76
CA LEU A 118 -0.35 -17.44 -23.15
C LEU A 118 -1.65 -17.87 -22.47
N TRP A 119 -1.82 -17.50 -21.20
CA TRP A 119 -3.07 -17.73 -20.48
C TRP A 119 -4.22 -16.92 -21.10
N LEU A 120 -4.01 -15.61 -21.38
CA LEU A 120 -5.00 -14.74 -22.00
C LEU A 120 -5.50 -15.29 -23.37
N ARG A 121 -4.61 -15.83 -24.19
CA ARG A 121 -4.97 -16.44 -25.48
C ARG A 121 -5.76 -17.74 -25.36
N ALA A 122 -5.63 -18.43 -24.25
CA ALA A 122 -6.38 -19.65 -23.95
C ALA A 122 -7.64 -19.39 -23.11
N PHE A 123 -7.75 -18.18 -22.53
CA PHE A 123 -8.87 -17.83 -21.68
C PHE A 123 -10.15 -17.66 -22.50
N THR A 124 -11.16 -18.43 -22.14
CA THR A 124 -12.49 -18.34 -22.74
C THR A 124 -13.42 -17.75 -21.68
N PRO A 125 -13.90 -16.51 -21.84
CA PRO A 125 -14.88 -15.96 -20.95
C PRO A 125 -16.19 -16.76 -20.97
N ALA A 126 -16.91 -16.75 -19.84
CA ALA A 126 -18.16 -17.50 -19.72
C ALA A 126 -19.31 -16.89 -20.56
N SER A 127 -19.12 -15.73 -21.13
CA SER A 127 -20.05 -15.01 -22.01
C SER A 127 -19.27 -14.29 -23.11
N GLU A 128 -19.94 -13.95 -24.21
CA GLU A 128 -19.36 -13.14 -25.30
C GLU A 128 -19.16 -11.65 -24.93
N GLN A 129 -19.27 -11.31 -23.66
CA GLN A 129 -19.12 -9.95 -23.18
C GLN A 129 -17.68 -9.45 -23.33
N PRO A 130 -17.48 -8.16 -23.64
CA PRO A 130 -16.19 -7.52 -23.59
C PRO A 130 -15.52 -7.67 -22.21
N LEU A 131 -14.18 -7.67 -22.19
CA LEU A 131 -13.41 -7.88 -20.98
C LEU A 131 -12.86 -6.55 -20.45
N LEU A 132 -12.95 -6.38 -19.12
CA LEU A 132 -12.21 -5.40 -18.38
C LEU A 132 -11.09 -6.11 -17.59
N PHE A 133 -9.86 -5.88 -17.98
CA PHE A 133 -8.71 -6.36 -17.23
C PHE A 133 -8.32 -5.33 -16.16
N TYR A 134 -8.39 -5.73 -14.92
CA TYR A 134 -7.94 -4.93 -13.79
C TYR A 134 -6.70 -5.59 -13.18
N THR A 135 -5.54 -4.96 -13.31
CA THR A 135 -4.31 -5.42 -12.66
C THR A 135 -4.12 -4.68 -11.35
N TYR A 136 -4.17 -5.41 -10.23
CA TYR A 136 -4.04 -4.81 -8.91
C TYR A 136 -2.63 -4.23 -8.67
N TRP A 137 -1.63 -4.85 -9.27
CA TRP A 137 -0.25 -4.37 -9.29
C TRP A 137 0.21 -4.23 -10.74
N ARG A 138 0.85 -3.11 -11.06
CA ARG A 138 1.47 -2.97 -12.37
C ARG A 138 2.66 -3.92 -12.49
N GLY A 139 2.63 -4.81 -13.45
CA GLY A 139 3.63 -5.85 -13.63
C GLY A 139 3.59 -6.49 -15.01
N GLY A 140 4.20 -7.66 -15.13
CA GLY A 140 4.18 -8.43 -16.38
C GLY A 140 2.75 -8.77 -16.84
N GLN A 141 1.81 -9.01 -15.92
CA GLN A 141 0.39 -9.23 -16.25
C GLN A 141 -0.21 -8.00 -16.93
N THR A 142 0.12 -6.79 -16.47
CA THR A 142 -0.35 -5.54 -17.09
C THR A 142 0.15 -5.40 -18.52
N VAL A 143 1.45 -5.69 -18.72
CA VAL A 143 2.07 -5.63 -20.06
C VAL A 143 1.43 -6.63 -21.03
N ALA A 144 1.11 -7.83 -20.55
CA ALA A 144 0.40 -8.85 -21.33
C ALA A 144 -1.05 -8.47 -21.63
N ALA A 145 -1.78 -7.96 -20.64
CA ALA A 145 -3.18 -7.56 -20.78
C ALA A 145 -3.34 -6.42 -21.79
N VAL A 146 -2.47 -5.39 -21.73
CA VAL A 146 -2.47 -4.28 -22.68
C VAL A 146 -2.21 -4.77 -24.11
N ARG A 147 -1.23 -5.68 -24.30
CA ARG A 147 -0.98 -6.27 -25.61
C ARG A 147 -2.17 -7.06 -26.13
N HIS A 148 -2.80 -7.87 -25.27
CA HIS A 148 -3.97 -8.66 -25.65
C HIS A 148 -5.17 -7.78 -25.99
N ALA A 149 -5.43 -6.76 -25.18
CA ALA A 149 -6.51 -5.81 -25.43
C ALA A 149 -6.33 -5.02 -26.73
N ALA A 150 -5.10 -4.76 -27.16
CA ALA A 150 -4.85 -4.09 -28.43
C ALA A 150 -5.32 -4.90 -29.67
N GLU A 151 -5.58 -6.21 -29.53
CA GLU A 151 -6.11 -7.08 -30.57
C GLU A 151 -7.66 -7.13 -30.57
N HIS A 152 -8.32 -6.45 -29.58
CA HIS A 152 -9.77 -6.49 -29.36
C HIS A 152 -10.32 -5.10 -29.03
N ALA A 153 -11.15 -4.54 -29.91
CA ALA A 153 -11.64 -3.17 -29.79
C ALA A 153 -12.45 -2.89 -28.50
N ASP A 154 -13.14 -3.89 -27.99
CA ASP A 154 -14.04 -3.76 -26.84
C ASP A 154 -13.37 -4.10 -25.49
N TYR A 155 -12.09 -4.49 -25.50
CA TYR A 155 -11.37 -4.80 -24.28
C TYR A 155 -10.70 -3.55 -23.71
N ALA A 156 -10.68 -3.46 -22.39
CA ALA A 156 -10.01 -2.37 -21.68
C ALA A 156 -9.09 -2.90 -20.59
N VAL A 157 -8.03 -2.15 -20.30
CA VAL A 157 -7.09 -2.48 -19.24
C VAL A 157 -6.96 -1.30 -18.30
N VAL A 158 -7.15 -1.55 -17.03
CA VAL A 158 -6.87 -0.61 -15.95
C VAL A 158 -5.82 -1.19 -14.99
N SER A 159 -5.00 -0.35 -14.42
CA SER A 159 -3.97 -0.79 -13.46
C SER A 159 -3.95 0.10 -12.25
N ARG A 160 -4.08 -0.50 -11.07
CA ARG A 160 -3.74 0.18 -9.83
C ARG A 160 -2.22 0.20 -9.69
N VAL A 161 -1.68 1.26 -9.09
CA VAL A 161 -0.24 1.43 -8.89
C VAL A 161 0.04 1.90 -7.46
N HIS A 162 1.04 1.25 -6.87
CA HIS A 162 1.50 1.49 -5.51
C HIS A 162 2.97 1.95 -5.55
N ARG A 163 3.61 2.05 -4.37
CA ARG A 163 4.97 2.55 -4.26
C ARG A 163 6.00 1.77 -5.09
N TYR A 164 5.97 0.45 -5.01
CA TYR A 164 7.06 -0.39 -5.55
C TYR A 164 7.10 -0.45 -7.08
N GLU A 165 5.97 -0.37 -7.74
CA GLU A 165 5.88 -0.41 -9.19
C GLU A 165 5.68 0.97 -9.81
N LEU A 166 5.63 2.02 -8.99
CA LEU A 166 5.41 3.39 -9.44
C LEU A 166 6.70 4.21 -9.43
N TYR A 167 7.38 4.31 -8.26
CA TYR A 167 8.53 5.19 -8.11
C TYR A 167 9.84 4.51 -8.44
N ASP A 168 10.71 5.23 -9.13
CA ASP A 168 12.06 4.76 -9.42
C ASP A 168 12.93 4.67 -8.17
N ASP A 169 12.70 5.55 -7.17
CA ASP A 169 13.41 5.58 -5.88
C ASP A 169 13.06 4.42 -4.94
N ALA A 170 12.04 3.62 -5.27
CA ALA A 170 11.63 2.46 -4.48
C ALA A 170 12.73 1.39 -4.33
N PHE A 171 13.82 1.49 -5.10
CA PHE A 171 14.89 0.51 -5.16
C PHE A 171 16.26 1.17 -5.04
N VAL A 172 17.26 0.38 -4.64
CA VAL A 172 18.67 0.81 -4.54
C VAL A 172 19.19 1.32 -5.89
N ARG A 173 18.63 0.82 -6.99
CA ARG A 173 18.89 1.32 -8.35
C ARG A 173 17.54 1.58 -9.02
N PRO A 174 17.21 2.85 -9.25
CA PRO A 174 15.93 3.27 -9.78
C PRO A 174 15.74 2.77 -11.22
N PHE A 175 14.73 1.97 -11.44
CA PHE A 175 14.32 1.55 -12.78
C PHE A 175 12.96 0.84 -12.74
N GLN A 176 12.02 1.30 -13.54
CA GLN A 176 10.71 0.66 -13.75
C GLN A 176 10.59 0.13 -15.18
N PRO A 177 10.36 -1.20 -15.35
CA PRO A 177 10.18 -1.79 -16.69
C PRO A 177 8.89 -1.33 -17.35
N TRP A 178 8.93 -1.23 -18.70
CA TRP A 178 7.77 -0.96 -19.57
C TRP A 178 6.88 0.19 -19.10
N THR A 179 7.47 1.35 -18.74
CA THR A 179 6.69 2.54 -18.37
C THR A 179 5.81 3.04 -19.53
N SER A 180 6.15 2.72 -20.78
CA SER A 180 5.33 3.01 -21.96
C SER A 180 3.91 2.43 -21.90
N VAL A 181 3.69 1.40 -21.06
CA VAL A 181 2.35 0.81 -20.87
C VAL A 181 1.34 1.81 -20.30
N TYR A 182 1.80 2.84 -19.56
CA TYR A 182 0.91 3.88 -19.03
C TYR A 182 0.11 4.62 -20.10
N GLN A 183 0.69 4.78 -21.31
CA GLN A 183 0.02 5.46 -22.44
C GLN A 183 -1.06 4.59 -23.08
N GLN A 184 -1.09 3.29 -22.81
CA GLN A 184 -1.98 2.31 -23.43
C GLN A 184 -3.07 1.84 -22.46
N LEU A 185 -2.93 2.15 -21.17
CA LEU A 185 -3.95 1.85 -20.16
C LEU A 185 -5.16 2.77 -20.31
N ARG A 186 -6.35 2.21 -20.22
CA ARG A 186 -7.59 3.01 -20.14
C ARG A 186 -7.60 3.88 -18.88
N ARG A 187 -7.12 3.34 -17.75
CA ARG A 187 -6.89 4.09 -16.50
C ARG A 187 -5.65 3.58 -15.78
N VAL A 188 -4.88 4.51 -15.26
CA VAL A 188 -3.84 4.29 -14.24
C VAL A 188 -4.39 4.82 -12.93
N ILE A 189 -4.42 3.99 -11.90
CA ILE A 189 -5.12 4.26 -10.64
C ILE A 189 -4.10 4.33 -9.49
N PRO A 190 -3.42 5.47 -9.26
CA PRO A 190 -2.56 5.65 -8.10
C PRO A 190 -3.39 5.71 -6.81
N ILE A 191 -2.78 5.22 -5.71
CA ILE A 191 -3.41 5.16 -4.38
C ILE A 191 -3.22 6.45 -3.56
N ALA A 192 -2.46 7.41 -4.05
CA ALA A 192 -2.12 8.65 -3.36
C ALA A 192 -1.98 9.81 -4.35
N GLN A 193 -2.23 11.04 -3.90
CA GLN A 193 -2.08 12.26 -4.72
C GLN A 193 -0.64 12.41 -5.23
N HIS A 194 0.35 12.16 -4.34
CA HIS A 194 1.75 12.16 -4.75
C HIS A 194 2.02 11.22 -5.93
N GLY A 195 1.38 10.04 -5.97
CA GLY A 195 1.48 9.11 -7.10
C GLY A 195 0.83 9.64 -8.37
N LEU A 196 -0.30 10.35 -8.24
CA LEU A 196 -0.96 11.01 -9.35
C LEU A 196 -0.06 12.09 -9.96
N ASP A 197 0.52 12.93 -9.10
CA ASP A 197 1.40 14.03 -9.52
C ASP A 197 2.70 13.51 -10.16
N TYR A 198 3.24 12.41 -9.63
CA TYR A 198 4.39 11.72 -10.24
C TYR A 198 4.07 11.23 -11.65
N LEU A 199 2.91 10.57 -11.86
CA LEU A 199 2.50 10.11 -13.19
C LEU A 199 2.28 11.26 -14.18
N ARG A 200 1.74 12.39 -13.73
CA ARG A 200 1.65 13.63 -14.53
C ARG A 200 3.02 14.11 -14.99
N GLN A 201 4.00 14.13 -14.08
CA GLN A 201 5.39 14.50 -14.39
C GLN A 201 6.05 13.51 -15.37
N GLN A 202 5.64 12.23 -15.34
CA GLN A 202 6.06 11.23 -16.33
C GLN A 202 5.33 11.34 -17.68
N GLY A 203 4.49 12.35 -17.86
CA GLY A 203 3.76 12.60 -19.12
C GLY A 203 2.59 11.65 -19.38
N VAL A 204 2.04 11.00 -18.35
CA VAL A 204 0.81 10.21 -18.49
C VAL A 204 -0.38 11.17 -18.71
N PRO A 205 -1.19 10.99 -19.77
CA PRO A 205 -2.31 11.89 -20.05
C PRO A 205 -3.31 11.95 -18.89
N GLU A 206 -3.84 13.13 -18.58
CA GLU A 206 -4.81 13.33 -17.50
C GLU A 206 -6.06 12.46 -17.70
N ALA A 207 -6.49 12.27 -18.95
CA ALA A 207 -7.61 11.39 -19.28
C ALA A 207 -7.40 9.92 -18.89
N HIS A 208 -6.16 9.49 -18.68
CA HIS A 208 -5.84 8.13 -18.23
C HIS A 208 -5.68 8.04 -16.69
N LEU A 209 -5.61 9.16 -16.00
CA LEU A 209 -5.35 9.18 -14.56
C LEU A 209 -6.63 9.18 -13.73
N ARG A 210 -6.65 8.38 -12.68
CA ARG A 210 -7.72 8.38 -11.69
C ARG A 210 -7.16 8.08 -10.30
N LEU A 211 -7.27 9.03 -9.40
CA LEU A 211 -6.92 8.79 -7.99
C LEU A 211 -7.97 7.89 -7.33
N SER A 212 -7.52 6.78 -6.73
CA SER A 212 -8.36 5.97 -5.85
C SER A 212 -7.56 5.51 -4.64
N ARG A 213 -7.78 6.21 -3.53
CA ARG A 213 -7.10 5.88 -2.27
C ARG A 213 -7.52 4.51 -1.76
N LEU A 214 -6.60 3.83 -1.10
CA LEU A 214 -6.92 2.69 -0.26
C LEU A 214 -7.79 3.16 0.91
N GLY A 215 -8.23 2.24 1.72
CA GLY A 215 -8.97 2.55 2.93
C GLY A 215 -8.84 1.43 3.94
N VAL A 216 -9.23 1.73 5.16
CA VAL A 216 -9.43 0.75 6.22
C VAL A 216 -10.88 0.81 6.69
N SER A 217 -11.40 -0.31 7.14
CA SER A 217 -12.79 -0.40 7.60
C SER A 217 -13.01 0.44 8.87
N ALA A 218 -14.23 0.92 9.03
CA ALA A 218 -14.65 1.56 10.27
C ALA A 218 -14.46 0.61 11.45
N GLN A 219 -13.93 1.14 12.54
CA GLN A 219 -13.80 0.38 13.78
C GLN A 219 -15.00 0.62 14.71
N PRO A 220 -15.44 -0.39 15.48
CA PRO A 220 -16.62 -0.27 16.34
C PRO A 220 -16.41 0.71 17.50
N VAL A 221 -15.16 0.97 17.89
CA VAL A 221 -14.77 1.88 18.96
C VAL A 221 -13.59 2.73 18.53
N ARG A 222 -13.45 3.90 19.16
CA ARG A 222 -12.24 4.74 19.01
C ARG A 222 -11.28 4.47 20.18
N ALA A 223 -9.99 4.66 19.94
CA ALA A 223 -8.99 4.57 21.00
C ALA A 223 -9.19 5.67 22.05
N SER A 224 -8.99 5.36 23.32
CA SER A 224 -8.97 6.36 24.38
C SER A 224 -7.63 7.07 24.47
N ALA A 225 -7.61 8.27 25.05
CA ALA A 225 -6.39 8.92 25.48
C ALA A 225 -5.98 8.42 26.87
N SER A 226 -4.70 8.60 27.22
CA SER A 226 -4.19 8.32 28.57
C SER A 226 -4.75 9.34 29.58
N SER A 227 -5.05 8.88 30.81
CA SER A 227 -5.54 9.70 31.92
C SER A 227 -4.77 9.47 33.21
N ASP A 228 -3.72 8.65 33.17
CA ASP A 228 -2.95 8.18 34.32
C ASP A 228 -1.52 8.78 34.41
N GLY A 229 -1.26 9.86 33.66
CA GLY A 229 0.04 10.52 33.61
C GLY A 229 1.13 9.74 32.87
N VAL A 230 0.74 8.77 32.02
CA VAL A 230 1.67 8.05 31.13
C VAL A 230 1.40 8.46 29.69
N ALA A 231 2.39 8.95 28.98
CA ALA A 231 2.29 9.19 27.53
C ALA A 231 2.51 7.87 26.77
N ARG A 232 1.52 7.43 26.00
CA ARG A 232 1.55 6.17 25.25
C ARG A 232 1.69 6.42 23.76
N LEU A 233 2.84 6.01 23.26
CA LEU A 233 3.20 6.07 21.86
C LEU A 233 3.06 4.69 21.20
N VAL A 234 2.58 4.63 19.97
CA VAL A 234 2.56 3.40 19.20
C VAL A 234 3.20 3.61 17.84
N SER A 235 3.76 2.53 17.29
CA SER A 235 4.20 2.45 15.90
C SER A 235 3.95 1.05 15.37
N CYS A 236 3.65 0.95 14.07
CA CYS A 236 3.39 -0.34 13.41
C CYS A 236 4.01 -0.34 12.01
N SER A 237 5.07 -1.12 11.83
CA SER A 237 5.77 -1.28 10.55
C SER A 237 6.82 -2.39 10.61
N SER A 238 7.36 -2.84 9.47
CA SER A 238 8.58 -3.65 9.46
C SER A 238 9.76 -2.86 10.05
N ILE A 239 10.66 -3.55 10.77
CA ILE A 239 11.91 -2.94 11.27
C ILE A 239 12.95 -2.99 10.15
N SER A 240 12.86 -2.04 9.22
CA SER A 240 13.71 -1.94 8.02
C SER A 240 14.33 -0.55 7.89
N HIS A 241 15.37 -0.43 7.06
CA HIS A 241 16.09 0.83 6.83
C HIS A 241 15.14 2.00 6.48
N VAL A 242 14.18 1.75 5.60
CA VAL A 242 13.21 2.77 5.15
C VAL A 242 12.32 3.28 6.29
N LYS A 243 12.00 2.40 7.25
CA LYS A 243 11.12 2.74 8.39
C LYS A 243 11.82 3.46 9.54
N ARG A 244 13.16 3.49 9.55
CA ARG A 244 14.00 4.29 10.44
C ARG A 244 13.67 4.13 11.94
N LEU A 245 13.36 2.90 12.40
CA LEU A 245 12.96 2.66 13.80
C LEU A 245 14.07 3.02 14.80
N THR A 246 15.34 2.88 14.42
CA THR A 246 16.47 3.34 15.25
C THR A 246 16.45 4.84 15.44
N PHE A 247 16.15 5.62 14.39
CA PHE A 247 15.96 7.07 14.50
C PHE A 247 14.73 7.41 15.37
N THR A 248 13.62 6.70 15.19
CA THR A 248 12.43 6.86 16.02
C THR A 248 12.74 6.61 17.52
N ALA A 249 13.52 5.57 17.82
CA ALA A 249 13.98 5.29 19.19
C ALA A 249 14.79 6.45 19.77
N GLN A 250 15.75 6.97 19.00
CA GLN A 250 16.57 8.14 19.42
C GLN A 250 15.72 9.38 19.68
N VAL A 251 14.71 9.64 18.83
CA VAL A 251 13.78 10.78 19.04
C VAL A 251 12.97 10.60 20.31
N ILE A 252 12.44 9.41 20.58
CA ILE A 252 11.66 9.13 21.78
C ILE A 252 12.54 9.20 23.04
N GLN A 253 13.79 8.75 22.97
CA GLN A 253 14.75 8.86 24.07
C GLN A 253 15.10 10.33 24.36
N ALA A 254 15.34 11.13 23.33
CA ALA A 254 15.57 12.57 23.49
C ALA A 254 14.36 13.27 24.14
N PHE A 255 13.15 12.96 23.68
CA PHE A 255 11.92 13.45 24.31
C PHE A 255 11.79 13.03 25.77
N ALA A 256 12.16 11.80 26.11
CA ALA A 256 12.13 11.30 27.49
C ALA A 256 13.13 12.04 28.40
N LEU A 257 14.31 12.38 27.87
CA LEU A 257 15.31 13.18 28.61
C LEU A 257 14.86 14.63 28.81
N GLU A 258 14.14 15.22 27.84
CA GLU A 258 13.57 16.56 27.98
C GLU A 258 12.39 16.63 28.98
N CYS A 259 11.77 15.48 29.27
CA CYS A 259 10.60 15.37 30.15
C CYS A 259 10.81 14.31 31.24
N PRO A 260 11.77 14.48 32.17
CA PRO A 260 12.18 13.43 33.12
C PRO A 260 11.05 12.97 34.07
N ASP A 261 10.08 13.84 34.37
CA ASP A 261 8.95 13.53 35.25
C ASP A 261 7.79 12.83 34.53
N LEU A 262 7.81 12.81 33.19
CA LEU A 262 6.79 12.15 32.39
C LEU A 262 7.15 10.67 32.16
N ARG A 263 6.27 9.77 32.55
CA ARG A 263 6.39 8.36 32.19
C ARG A 263 5.97 8.17 30.73
N ILE A 264 6.80 7.50 29.94
CA ILE A 264 6.58 7.27 28.52
C ILE A 264 6.56 5.76 28.27
N HIS A 265 5.57 5.30 27.52
CA HIS A 265 5.48 3.91 27.08
C HIS A 265 5.37 3.86 25.54
N TRP A 266 6.37 3.30 24.89
CA TRP A 266 6.35 3.08 23.44
C TRP A 266 6.15 1.61 23.12
N THR A 267 5.06 1.30 22.41
CA THR A 267 4.77 -0.04 21.89
C THR A 267 5.00 -0.05 20.38
N HIS A 268 5.83 -1.00 19.91
CA HIS A 268 6.06 -1.22 18.48
C HIS A 268 5.55 -2.57 18.03
N PHE A 269 4.76 -2.59 16.95
CA PHE A 269 4.28 -3.78 16.27
C PHE A 269 5.01 -3.96 14.94
N GLY A 270 5.63 -5.11 14.78
CA GLY A 270 6.39 -5.50 13.60
C GLY A 270 7.78 -6.05 13.94
N ASP A 271 8.39 -6.64 12.93
CA ASP A 271 9.74 -7.20 13.02
C ASP A 271 10.51 -6.92 11.71
N GLY A 272 11.81 -7.21 11.69
CA GLY A 272 12.59 -7.04 10.49
C GLY A 272 14.10 -7.05 10.71
N PRO A 273 14.86 -6.93 9.60
CA PRO A 273 16.31 -7.16 9.61
C PRO A 273 17.11 -6.15 10.44
N GLU A 274 16.55 -4.98 10.74
CA GLU A 274 17.22 -3.96 11.58
C GLU A 274 16.87 -4.06 13.07
N ARG A 275 16.12 -5.08 13.51
CA ARG A 275 15.79 -5.28 14.92
C ARG A 275 17.02 -5.29 15.85
N PRO A 276 18.15 -5.95 15.53
CA PRO A 276 19.33 -5.92 16.41
C PRO A 276 19.92 -4.50 16.59
N LYS A 277 19.84 -3.65 15.56
CA LYS A 277 20.28 -2.26 15.67
C LYS A 277 19.36 -1.45 16.58
N LEU A 278 18.04 -1.66 16.44
CA LEU A 278 17.03 -1.02 17.29
C LEU A 278 17.22 -1.43 18.75
N GLU A 279 17.36 -2.70 19.05
CA GLU A 279 17.58 -3.21 20.41
C GLU A 279 18.89 -2.66 21.01
N THR A 280 19.94 -2.52 20.19
CA THR A 280 21.19 -1.90 20.65
C THR A 280 20.99 -0.42 20.99
N ALA A 281 20.26 0.34 20.18
CA ALA A 281 19.96 1.75 20.46
C ALA A 281 19.11 1.94 21.73
N LEU A 282 18.29 0.96 22.08
CA LEU A 282 17.41 1.01 23.26
C LEU A 282 18.11 0.62 24.57
N ARG A 283 19.34 0.10 24.54
CA ARG A 283 20.10 -0.25 25.78
C ARG A 283 20.38 0.95 26.68
N THR A 284 20.40 2.14 26.13
CA THR A 284 20.63 3.40 26.84
C THR A 284 19.34 4.20 27.07
N ALA A 285 18.18 3.51 27.04
CA ALA A 285 16.89 4.19 27.22
C ALA A 285 16.81 4.83 28.63
N PRO A 286 16.30 6.06 28.73
CA PRO A 286 16.08 6.73 30.01
C PRO A 286 15.13 5.96 30.93
N ALA A 287 15.29 6.05 32.24
CA ALA A 287 14.52 5.29 33.23
C ALA A 287 12.99 5.55 33.16
N ASN A 288 12.57 6.70 32.68
CA ASN A 288 11.16 7.07 32.50
C ASN A 288 10.57 6.57 31.16
N LEU A 289 11.36 5.91 30.30
CA LEU A 289 10.92 5.31 29.04
C LEU A 289 10.83 3.79 29.14
N ARG A 290 9.62 3.26 28.99
CA ARG A 290 9.38 1.82 28.77
C ARG A 290 9.15 1.55 27.29
N VAL A 291 9.79 0.50 26.74
CA VAL A 291 9.63 0.07 25.35
C VAL A 291 9.15 -1.38 25.30
N ASP A 292 8.12 -1.64 24.48
CA ASP A 292 7.56 -2.97 24.26
C ASP A 292 7.61 -3.29 22.75
N LEU A 293 8.57 -4.13 22.34
CA LEU A 293 8.73 -4.62 20.97
C LEU A 293 7.96 -5.92 20.79
N ARG A 294 6.71 -5.83 20.28
CA ARG A 294 5.76 -6.95 20.17
C ARG A 294 6.10 -7.96 19.08
N GLY A 295 7.04 -7.62 18.18
CA GLY A 295 7.36 -8.47 17.03
C GLY A 295 6.24 -8.48 15.98
N GLN A 296 6.30 -9.43 15.07
CA GLN A 296 5.28 -9.61 14.05
C GLN A 296 4.02 -10.20 14.67
N VAL A 297 2.91 -9.49 14.53
CA VAL A 297 1.58 -9.90 15.02
C VAL A 297 0.55 -9.79 13.90
N ASP A 298 -0.61 -10.42 14.08
CA ASP A 298 -1.74 -10.23 13.17
C ASP A 298 -2.32 -8.82 13.30
N ASN A 299 -2.79 -8.27 12.19
CA ASN A 299 -3.40 -6.93 12.15
C ASN A 299 -4.55 -6.77 13.16
N ALA A 300 -5.36 -7.82 13.35
CA ALA A 300 -6.44 -7.81 14.34
C ALA A 300 -5.93 -7.60 15.78
N GLU A 301 -4.68 -7.99 16.09
CA GLU A 301 -4.07 -7.74 17.40
C GLU A 301 -3.70 -6.27 17.56
N VAL A 302 -3.18 -5.63 16.50
CA VAL A 302 -2.88 -4.19 16.51
C VAL A 302 -4.16 -3.39 16.76
N ILE A 303 -5.22 -3.68 16.04
CA ILE A 303 -6.52 -2.99 16.21
C ILE A 303 -7.11 -3.25 17.60
N ARG A 304 -7.01 -4.49 18.13
CA ARG A 304 -7.45 -4.81 19.50
C ARG A 304 -6.63 -4.05 20.55
N HIS A 305 -5.34 -3.85 20.32
CA HIS A 305 -4.51 -3.04 21.21
C HIS A 305 -5.02 -1.60 21.24
N TYR A 306 -5.29 -0.98 20.09
CA TYR A 306 -5.83 0.39 20.04
C TYR A 306 -7.21 0.51 20.68
N ALA A 307 -8.05 -0.53 20.59
CA ALA A 307 -9.37 -0.54 21.19
C ALA A 307 -9.36 -0.71 22.73
N ASN A 308 -8.39 -1.46 23.27
CA ASN A 308 -8.38 -1.89 24.66
C ASN A 308 -7.38 -1.14 25.54
N HIS A 309 -6.46 -0.37 24.94
CA HIS A 309 -5.44 0.40 25.68
C HIS A 309 -5.47 1.86 25.25
N PRO A 310 -5.22 2.78 26.17
CA PRO A 310 -5.02 4.19 25.80
C PRO A 310 -3.84 4.34 24.83
N VAL A 311 -4.01 5.20 23.82
CA VAL A 311 -2.97 5.54 22.85
C VAL A 311 -3.06 7.04 22.59
N ASP A 312 -1.97 7.77 22.82
CA ASP A 312 -1.95 9.22 22.67
C ASP A 312 -1.44 9.66 21.31
N LEU A 313 -0.49 8.91 20.72
CA LEU A 313 0.12 9.28 19.46
C LEU A 313 0.64 8.05 18.71
N PHE A 314 0.38 8.02 17.39
CA PHE A 314 1.04 7.10 16.48
C PHE A 314 2.27 7.77 15.83
N VAL A 315 3.42 7.08 15.78
CA VAL A 315 4.68 7.64 15.28
C VAL A 315 5.20 6.82 14.08
N LEU A 316 5.45 7.49 12.95
CA LEU A 316 6.02 6.88 11.75
C LEU A 316 7.01 7.83 11.06
N LEU A 317 8.31 7.70 11.35
CA LEU A 317 9.36 8.59 10.85
C LEU A 317 10.15 7.98 9.67
N SER A 318 9.43 7.37 8.73
CA SER A 318 10.00 6.70 7.57
C SER A 318 10.72 7.67 6.62
N SER A 319 11.69 7.17 5.85
CA SER A 319 12.36 7.96 4.81
C SER A 319 11.61 7.99 3.48
N SER A 320 10.70 7.06 3.25
CA SER A 320 9.85 6.99 2.04
C SER A 320 8.61 6.16 2.30
N GLU A 321 7.46 6.62 1.83
CA GLU A 321 6.17 5.94 1.94
C GLU A 321 5.34 6.10 0.66
N GLY A 322 4.44 5.13 0.42
CA GLY A 322 3.32 5.34 -0.49
C GLY A 322 2.17 6.03 0.25
N LEU A 323 1.24 5.24 0.74
CA LEU A 323 0.17 5.64 1.65
C LEU A 323 0.01 4.54 2.71
N PRO A 324 0.69 4.65 3.88
CA PRO A 324 0.77 3.57 4.86
C PRO A 324 -0.60 3.22 5.45
N VAL A 325 -0.95 1.95 5.42
CA VAL A 325 -2.21 1.46 6.00
C VAL A 325 -2.22 1.62 7.51
N SER A 326 -1.08 1.40 8.18
CA SER A 326 -0.97 1.57 9.65
C SER A 326 -1.30 2.99 10.12
N VAL A 327 -1.01 4.01 9.31
CA VAL A 327 -1.44 5.40 9.57
C VAL A 327 -2.95 5.54 9.41
N GLN A 328 -3.53 4.95 8.36
CA GLN A 328 -4.98 4.98 8.14
C GLN A 328 -5.73 4.26 9.27
N GLU A 329 -5.17 3.17 9.78
CA GLU A 329 -5.70 2.44 10.95
C GLU A 329 -5.65 3.30 12.21
N ALA A 330 -4.54 3.95 12.50
CA ALA A 330 -4.44 4.88 13.61
C ALA A 330 -5.47 6.01 13.53
N LEU A 331 -5.59 6.64 12.35
CA LEU A 331 -6.58 7.69 12.10
C LEU A 331 -8.02 7.18 12.25
N SER A 332 -8.34 5.95 11.81
CA SER A 332 -9.67 5.35 11.94
C SER A 332 -10.10 5.15 13.40
N MET A 333 -9.12 5.05 14.29
CA MET A 333 -9.31 4.95 15.75
C MET A 333 -9.27 6.32 16.44
N GLY A 334 -9.12 7.42 15.69
CA GLY A 334 -8.98 8.76 16.24
C GLY A 334 -7.63 8.97 16.95
N ILE A 335 -6.59 8.23 16.57
CA ILE A 335 -5.23 8.40 17.12
C ILE A 335 -4.50 9.44 16.26
N PRO A 336 -4.02 10.56 16.84
CA PRO A 336 -3.19 11.52 16.14
C PRO A 336 -1.88 10.89 15.66
N VAL A 337 -1.29 11.45 14.59
CA VAL A 337 -0.10 10.88 13.95
C VAL A 337 1.04 11.89 13.89
N LEU A 338 2.24 11.51 14.33
CA LEU A 338 3.48 12.18 13.98
C LEU A 338 4.20 11.40 12.89
N ALA A 339 4.42 12.04 11.74
CA ALA A 339 5.04 11.40 10.59
C ALA A 339 6.06 12.31 9.90
N THR A 340 6.93 11.73 9.07
CA THR A 340 7.76 12.50 8.12
C THR A 340 6.95 12.93 6.91
N ASP A 341 7.27 14.11 6.38
CA ASP A 341 6.69 14.66 5.15
C ASP A 341 7.33 13.96 3.93
N VAL A 342 6.83 12.75 3.63
CA VAL A 342 7.30 11.95 2.49
C VAL A 342 6.15 11.19 1.82
N GLY A 343 6.19 11.10 0.51
CA GLY A 343 5.21 10.34 -0.29
C GLY A 343 3.76 10.77 -0.06
N GLY A 344 2.89 9.84 0.29
CA GLY A 344 1.48 10.11 0.57
C GLY A 344 1.15 10.52 2.01
N LEU A 345 2.14 10.63 2.91
CA LEU A 345 1.88 11.00 4.32
C LEU A 345 1.24 12.37 4.50
N PRO A 346 1.54 13.43 3.71
CA PRO A 346 0.84 14.71 3.77
C PRO A 346 -0.66 14.64 3.43
N GLU A 347 -1.12 13.56 2.82
CA GLU A 347 -2.56 13.35 2.61
C GLU A 347 -3.27 12.84 3.87
N ALA A 348 -2.54 12.10 4.70
CA ALA A 348 -3.04 11.50 5.93
C ALA A 348 -2.87 12.44 7.13
N VAL A 349 -1.73 13.11 7.23
CA VAL A 349 -1.41 14.02 8.33
C VAL A 349 -1.47 15.46 7.82
N ASP A 350 -2.24 16.29 8.52
CA ASP A 350 -2.44 17.67 8.10
C ASP A 350 -1.18 18.53 8.33
N VAL A 351 -0.80 19.32 7.34
CA VAL A 351 0.38 20.19 7.39
C VAL A 351 0.24 21.29 8.46
N ASN A 352 -0.99 21.69 8.80
CA ASN A 352 -1.28 22.67 9.83
C ASN A 352 -1.32 22.06 11.24
N GLY A 353 -1.11 20.75 11.38
CA GLY A 353 -1.04 20.06 12.66
C GLY A 353 -2.41 19.80 13.31
N GLU A 354 -3.50 19.81 12.54
CA GLU A 354 -4.85 19.59 13.10
C GLU A 354 -5.03 18.19 13.64
N ASN A 355 -4.53 17.17 12.93
CA ASN A 355 -4.67 15.76 13.29
C ASN A 355 -3.34 15.09 13.69
N GLY A 356 -2.29 15.88 13.94
CA GLY A 356 -0.97 15.34 14.28
C GLY A 356 0.16 16.32 14.00
N GLY A 357 1.24 15.82 13.38
CA GLY A 357 2.39 16.65 12.99
C GLY A 357 3.16 16.03 11.84
N LEU A 358 3.65 16.86 10.90
CA LEU A 358 4.57 16.48 9.85
C LEU A 358 5.96 17.04 10.11
N LEU A 359 6.97 16.20 9.93
CA LEU A 359 8.39 16.52 10.08
C LEU A 359 9.06 16.48 8.71
N ALA A 360 9.78 17.54 8.35
CA ALA A 360 10.64 17.45 7.17
C ALA A 360 11.66 16.31 7.33
N LEU A 361 11.91 15.54 6.28
CA LEU A 361 12.82 14.38 6.33
C LEU A 361 14.21 14.72 6.85
N LYS A 362 14.67 15.96 6.62
CA LYS A 362 15.97 16.49 7.07
C LYS A 362 16.00 16.89 8.55
N ASN A 363 14.86 16.92 9.25
CA ASN A 363 14.82 17.31 10.65
C ASN A 363 15.58 16.30 11.50
N GLY A 364 16.45 16.81 12.37
CA GLY A 364 17.23 16.03 13.34
C GLY A 364 16.39 15.55 14.52
N ILE A 365 17.04 14.80 15.41
CA ILE A 365 16.46 14.22 16.62
C ILE A 365 15.83 15.30 17.51
N ASP A 366 16.53 16.39 17.78
CA ASP A 366 16.07 17.45 18.69
C ASP A 366 14.81 18.16 18.19
N ILE A 367 14.70 18.38 16.87
CA ILE A 367 13.49 18.98 16.29
C ILE A 367 12.32 18.01 16.42
N ALA A 368 12.55 16.72 16.12
CA ALA A 368 11.52 15.71 16.22
C ALA A 368 11.06 15.47 17.68
N ALA A 369 11.99 15.49 18.65
CA ALA A 369 11.68 15.39 20.08
C ALA A 369 10.83 16.57 20.57
N ARG A 370 11.15 17.79 20.15
CA ARG A 370 10.32 18.97 20.44
C ARG A 370 8.91 18.87 19.86
N HIS A 371 8.74 18.27 18.67
CA HIS A 371 7.40 18.02 18.15
C HIS A 371 6.62 17.00 19.00
N LEU A 372 7.26 15.93 19.49
CA LEU A 372 6.64 15.03 20.48
C LEU A 372 6.20 15.78 21.73
N ARG A 373 7.07 16.64 22.28
CA ARG A 373 6.75 17.46 23.44
C ARG A 373 5.56 18.37 23.17
N THR A 374 5.57 19.09 22.05
CA THR A 374 4.45 19.98 21.67
C THR A 374 3.14 19.21 21.57
N LEU A 375 3.15 18.02 20.94
CA LEU A 375 1.94 17.22 20.72
C LEU A 375 1.39 16.60 22.01
N LEU A 376 2.27 16.20 22.95
CA LEU A 376 1.90 15.38 24.11
C LEU A 376 1.87 16.17 25.43
N VAL A 377 2.66 17.23 25.55
CA VAL A 377 2.86 17.96 26.81
C VAL A 377 2.35 19.39 26.71
N ASP A 378 2.82 20.16 25.70
CA ASP A 378 2.55 21.60 25.63
C ASP A 378 1.15 21.90 25.06
N THR A 379 0.45 20.91 24.51
CA THR A 379 -0.89 21.08 23.95
C THR A 379 -1.97 20.96 25.02
N PRO A 380 -2.88 21.95 25.18
CA PRO A 380 -4.00 21.89 26.11
C PRO A 380 -4.92 20.69 25.86
N ALA A 381 -5.57 20.19 26.91
CA ALA A 381 -6.43 19.00 26.84
C ALA A 381 -7.55 19.13 25.78
N GLU A 382 -8.20 20.29 25.68
CA GLU A 382 -9.25 20.55 24.69
C GLU A 382 -8.71 20.43 23.25
N ARG A 383 -7.51 20.92 23.01
CA ARG A 383 -6.87 20.81 21.70
C ARG A 383 -6.44 19.38 21.38
N GLN A 384 -6.09 18.59 22.40
CA GLN A 384 -5.82 17.15 22.21
C GLN A 384 -7.10 16.40 21.78
N VAL A 385 -8.26 16.71 22.40
CA VAL A 385 -9.55 16.16 22.00
C VAL A 385 -9.89 16.56 20.56
N GLN A 386 -9.75 17.84 20.20
CA GLN A 386 -9.97 18.32 18.82
C GLN A 386 -9.07 17.61 17.81
N ARG A 387 -7.80 17.37 18.16
CA ARG A 387 -6.84 16.68 17.30
C ARG A 387 -7.25 15.23 17.04
N ARG A 388 -7.78 14.54 18.06
CA ARG A 388 -8.31 13.17 17.91
C ARG A 388 -9.54 13.13 17.01
N GLU A 389 -10.42 14.11 17.15
CA GLU A 389 -11.60 14.23 16.26
C GLU A 389 -11.17 14.54 14.83
N ALA A 390 -10.21 15.44 14.62
CA ALA A 390 -9.65 15.75 13.31
C ALA A 390 -8.95 14.51 12.68
N ALA A 391 -8.29 13.67 13.47
CA ALA A 391 -7.69 12.42 13.01
C ALA A 391 -8.77 11.47 12.45
N TRP A 392 -9.85 11.26 13.18
CA TRP A 392 -10.97 10.43 12.73
C TRP A 392 -11.67 11.01 11.50
N ASN A 393 -11.92 12.33 11.47
CA ASN A 393 -12.55 13.02 10.34
C ASN A 393 -11.70 12.85 9.06
N ARG A 394 -10.37 12.97 9.18
CA ARG A 394 -9.45 12.73 8.06
C ARG A 394 -9.58 11.32 7.48
N TRP A 395 -9.67 10.30 8.36
CA TRP A 395 -9.94 8.95 7.91
C TRP A 395 -11.31 8.83 7.24
N ALA A 396 -12.38 9.34 7.88
CA ALA A 396 -13.75 9.22 7.38
C ALA A 396 -13.95 9.87 6.00
N GLU A 397 -13.24 10.96 5.73
CA GLU A 397 -13.29 11.68 4.46
C GLU A 397 -12.48 10.99 3.36
N ARG A 398 -11.26 10.52 3.68
CA ARG A 398 -10.27 10.12 2.67
C ARG A 398 -9.94 8.65 2.63
N PHE A 399 -10.04 7.94 3.77
CA PHE A 399 -9.52 6.58 3.94
C PHE A 399 -10.56 5.58 4.44
N ASN A 400 -11.82 5.89 4.30
CA ASN A 400 -12.91 4.96 4.59
C ASN A 400 -13.01 3.92 3.47
N ALA A 401 -12.68 2.65 3.78
CA ALA A 401 -12.64 1.55 2.82
C ALA A 401 -13.97 1.37 2.08
N THR A 402 -15.10 1.36 2.80
CA THR A 402 -16.41 1.17 2.20
C THR A 402 -16.72 2.26 1.16
N LYS A 403 -16.41 3.52 1.49
CA LYS A 403 -16.61 4.65 0.58
C LYS A 403 -15.69 4.55 -0.65
N ASN A 404 -14.40 4.31 -0.41
CA ASN A 404 -13.39 4.34 -1.47
C ASN A 404 -13.53 3.16 -2.43
N HIS A 405 -13.74 1.95 -1.90
CA HIS A 405 -13.88 0.74 -2.73
C HIS A 405 -15.18 0.74 -3.52
N ARG A 406 -16.29 1.23 -2.93
CA ARG A 406 -17.55 1.41 -3.66
C ARG A 406 -17.37 2.39 -4.81
N ALA A 407 -16.77 3.55 -4.56
CA ALA A 407 -16.52 4.55 -5.59
C ALA A 407 -15.61 4.04 -6.72
N LEU A 408 -14.60 3.21 -6.37
CA LEU A 408 -13.76 2.56 -7.38
C LEU A 408 -14.54 1.54 -8.19
N ALA A 409 -15.29 0.65 -7.55
CA ALA A 409 -16.07 -0.38 -8.25
C ALA A 409 -17.05 0.24 -9.25
N GLN A 410 -17.79 1.28 -8.82
CA GLN A 410 -18.68 2.06 -9.69
C GLN A 410 -17.94 2.71 -10.86
N ALA A 411 -16.78 3.28 -10.59
CA ALA A 411 -15.96 3.88 -11.63
C ALA A 411 -15.47 2.86 -12.67
N LEU A 412 -15.05 1.70 -12.21
CA LEU A 412 -14.63 0.61 -13.11
C LEU A 412 -15.78 0.10 -13.97
N HIS A 413 -17.00 0.17 -13.48
CA HIS A 413 -18.20 -0.29 -14.21
C HIS A 413 -18.74 0.77 -15.18
N HIS A 414 -18.78 2.07 -14.78
CA HIS A 414 -19.48 3.11 -15.52
C HIS A 414 -18.58 4.02 -16.39
N GLU A 415 -17.30 4.20 -16.04
CA GLU A 415 -16.42 5.15 -16.74
C GLU A 415 -15.62 4.53 -17.90
N LEU A 416 -15.88 3.31 -18.24
CA LEU A 416 -15.19 2.62 -19.33
C LEU A 416 -15.97 2.69 -20.65
N ASP A 417 -17.04 3.47 -20.67
CA ASP A 417 -17.86 3.77 -21.84
C ASP A 417 -17.26 4.82 -22.74
#